data_99fbdb7e445be5a90faef355629b19e1
#
_entry.id   99fbdb7e445be5a90faef355629b19e1
#
_cell.length_a   1.000
_cell.length_b   1.000
_cell.length_c   1.000
_cell.angle_alpha   90.00
_cell.angle_beta   90.00
_cell.angle_gamma   90.00
#
_symmetry.space_group_name_H-M   'P 1'
#
loop_
_entity.id
_entity.type
_entity.pdbx_description
1 polymer ?
#
loop_
_entity_poly.entity_id
_entity_poly.type
_entity_poly.pdbx_seq_one_letter_code
_entity_poly.pdbx_strand_id
1 'polypeptide(L)'
;MDGTFLDWALATFSGYVAADELYEGPYCVLSVVDNRQYKRILYKVLDHDPNHDDITVFLGRLKTALAARDLMLQGITTDGSALYPEPIRTVFGEVAHQICTFHVLKELTQGILSAVAAERNRLAKSKVVSQFEFFYRLFRSK
;
A
#
# COMPACT_ATOMS: atom_id res chain seq x y z
N MET A 1 -4.95 -23.03 3.66
CA MET A 1 -6.12 -22.45 4.34
C MET A 1 -7.21 -23.49 4.30
N ASP A 2 -7.86 -23.72 5.41
CA ASP A 2 -8.97 -24.66 5.54
C ASP A 2 -10.19 -24.11 4.78
N GLY A 3 -10.97 -24.99 4.11
CA GLY A 3 -12.20 -24.64 3.39
C GLY A 3 -13.20 -23.89 4.27
N THR A 4 -13.32 -24.30 5.52
CA THR A 4 -14.17 -23.69 6.55
C THR A 4 -13.87 -22.21 6.80
N PHE A 5 -12.58 -21.82 6.79
CA PHE A 5 -12.19 -20.43 6.93
C PHE A 5 -12.62 -19.59 5.71
N LEU A 6 -12.41 -20.11 4.51
CA LEU A 6 -12.82 -19.42 3.29
C LEU A 6 -14.34 -19.29 3.19
N ASP A 7 -15.10 -20.29 3.63
CA ASP A 7 -16.56 -20.24 3.68
C ASP A 7 -17.04 -19.12 4.59
N TRP A 8 -16.45 -19.01 5.79
CA TRP A 8 -16.74 -17.92 6.70
C TRP A 8 -16.32 -16.55 6.16
N ALA A 9 -15.12 -16.43 5.60
CA ALA A 9 -14.58 -15.16 5.11
C ALA A 9 -15.39 -14.64 3.90
N LEU A 10 -15.84 -15.54 3.03
CA LEU A 10 -16.54 -15.21 1.79
C LEU A 10 -18.06 -15.24 1.90
N ALA A 11 -18.64 -15.65 3.05
CA ALA A 11 -20.09 -15.74 3.25
C ALA A 11 -20.84 -14.44 2.96
N THR A 12 -20.21 -13.29 3.19
CA THR A 12 -20.76 -11.94 2.95
C THR A 12 -19.88 -11.12 2.02
N PHE A 13 -19.23 -11.78 1.05
CA PHE A 13 -18.29 -11.15 0.14
C PHE A 13 -18.90 -9.96 -0.59
N SER A 14 -18.22 -8.81 -0.53
CA SER A 14 -18.75 -7.55 -1.09
C SER A 14 -18.51 -7.38 -2.59
N GLY A 15 -17.68 -8.22 -3.20
CA GLY A 15 -17.18 -8.03 -4.56
C GLY A 15 -15.93 -7.15 -4.66
N TYR A 16 -15.52 -6.49 -3.59
CA TYR A 16 -14.41 -5.55 -3.59
C TYR A 16 -13.34 -5.94 -2.58
N VAL A 17 -12.09 -5.96 -3.01
CA VAL A 17 -10.96 -6.33 -2.15
C VAL A 17 -9.87 -5.26 -2.13
N ALA A 18 -9.09 -5.24 -1.06
CA ALA A 18 -7.77 -4.60 -1.02
C ALA A 18 -6.69 -5.68 -0.99
N ALA A 19 -5.65 -5.51 -1.79
CA ALA A 19 -4.43 -6.30 -1.74
C ALA A 19 -3.25 -5.41 -1.37
N ASP A 20 -2.42 -5.91 -0.46
CA ASP A 20 -1.29 -5.14 0.10
C ASP A 20 -0.18 -6.09 0.54
N GLU A 21 1.07 -5.57 0.63
CA GLU A 21 2.23 -6.23 1.19
C GLU A 21 2.60 -5.64 2.55
N LEU A 22 2.87 -6.51 3.49
CA LEU A 22 3.44 -6.16 4.78
C LEU A 22 4.83 -6.80 4.91
N TYR A 23 5.84 -5.98 5.15
CA TYR A 23 7.21 -6.43 5.36
C TYR A 23 7.51 -6.52 6.86
N GLU A 24 7.98 -7.68 7.30
CA GLU A 24 8.38 -7.94 8.68
C GLU A 24 9.70 -8.71 8.69
N GLY A 25 10.80 -8.03 9.00
CA GLY A 25 12.15 -8.59 8.91
C GLY A 25 12.47 -9.07 7.48
N PRO A 26 12.87 -10.35 7.30
CA PRO A 26 13.17 -10.90 5.98
C PRO A 26 11.91 -11.40 5.23
N TYR A 27 10.74 -11.28 5.84
CA TYR A 27 9.50 -11.82 5.29
C TYR A 27 8.63 -10.75 4.67
N CYS A 28 7.95 -11.11 3.59
CA CYS A 28 6.86 -10.35 3.01
C CYS A 28 5.55 -11.13 3.16
N VAL A 29 4.51 -10.50 3.66
CA VAL A 29 3.17 -11.09 3.79
C VAL A 29 2.25 -10.44 2.76
N LEU A 30 1.91 -11.17 1.72
CA LEU A 30 0.84 -10.79 0.80
C LEU A 30 -0.50 -11.01 1.49
N SER A 31 -1.39 -10.06 1.42
CA SER A 31 -2.70 -10.12 2.06
C SER A 31 -3.81 -9.60 1.16
N VAL A 32 -4.97 -10.28 1.17
CA VAL A 32 -6.20 -9.80 0.54
C VAL A 32 -7.30 -9.72 1.59
N VAL A 33 -7.96 -8.56 1.64
CA VAL A 33 -9.03 -8.24 2.59
C VAL A 33 -10.28 -7.79 1.82
N ASP A 34 -11.47 -8.19 2.25
CA ASP A 34 -12.72 -7.59 1.77
C ASP A 34 -12.80 -6.14 2.23
N ASN A 35 -12.93 -5.19 1.30
CA ASN A 35 -12.91 -3.75 1.57
C ASN A 35 -14.10 -3.25 2.41
N ARG A 36 -15.21 -3.97 2.42
CA ARG A 36 -16.43 -3.56 3.13
C ARG A 36 -16.64 -4.32 4.41
N GLN A 37 -16.25 -5.62 4.42
CA GLN A 37 -16.43 -6.48 5.58
C GLN A 37 -15.21 -6.48 6.51
N TYR A 38 -14.08 -5.94 6.05
CA TYR A 38 -12.79 -5.93 6.77
C TYR A 38 -12.31 -7.33 7.18
N LYS A 39 -12.76 -8.35 6.43
CA LYS A 39 -12.35 -9.75 6.64
C LYS A 39 -11.15 -10.08 5.75
N ARG A 40 -10.10 -10.61 6.35
CA ARG A 40 -9.00 -11.18 5.57
C ARG A 40 -9.48 -12.46 4.87
N ILE A 41 -9.31 -12.49 3.55
CA ILE A 41 -9.71 -13.63 2.71
C ILE A 41 -8.53 -14.58 2.53
N LEU A 42 -7.38 -14.03 2.12
CA LEU A 42 -6.17 -14.80 1.85
C LEU A 42 -4.95 -14.09 2.40
N TYR A 43 -3.92 -14.87 2.73
CA TYR A 43 -2.56 -14.38 2.92
C TYR A 43 -1.55 -15.42 2.43
N LYS A 44 -0.33 -14.97 2.11
CA LYS A 44 0.84 -15.80 1.79
C LYS A 44 2.07 -15.15 2.39
N VAL A 45 2.88 -15.93 3.09
CA VAL A 45 4.19 -15.48 3.57
C VAL A 45 5.23 -15.87 2.53
N LEU A 46 6.08 -14.93 2.17
CA LEU A 46 7.27 -15.09 1.32
C LEU A 46 8.51 -14.83 2.16
N ASP A 47 9.60 -15.51 1.85
CA ASP A 47 10.94 -15.33 2.43
C ASP A 47 11.85 -14.47 1.52
N HIS A 48 11.25 -13.78 0.57
CA HIS A 48 11.89 -12.90 -0.42
C HIS A 48 10.95 -11.77 -0.82
N ASP A 49 11.49 -10.76 -1.51
CA ASP A 49 10.69 -9.68 -2.08
C ASP A 49 9.76 -10.23 -3.17
N PRO A 50 8.46 -9.87 -3.17
CA PRO A 50 7.50 -10.36 -4.14
C PRO A 50 7.83 -9.90 -5.56
N ASN A 51 7.55 -10.74 -6.53
CA ASN A 51 7.62 -10.45 -7.95
C ASN A 51 6.26 -10.65 -8.62
N HIS A 52 6.16 -10.36 -9.92
CA HIS A 52 4.92 -10.51 -10.69
C HIS A 52 4.36 -11.94 -10.66
N ASP A 53 5.22 -12.96 -10.68
CA ASP A 53 4.78 -14.37 -10.64
C ASP A 53 4.17 -14.70 -9.27
N ASP A 54 4.77 -14.23 -8.18
CA ASP A 54 4.21 -14.41 -6.83
C ASP A 54 2.83 -13.80 -6.70
N ILE A 55 2.66 -12.57 -7.19
CA ILE A 55 1.37 -11.88 -7.18
C ILE A 55 0.37 -12.61 -8.09
N THR A 56 0.78 -13.05 -9.27
CA THR A 56 -0.08 -13.79 -10.19
C THR A 56 -0.59 -15.09 -9.57
N VAL A 57 0.31 -15.89 -8.96
CA VAL A 57 -0.05 -17.12 -8.26
C VAL A 57 -0.98 -16.83 -7.07
N PHE A 58 -0.69 -15.79 -6.29
CA PHE A 58 -1.48 -15.39 -5.13
C PHE A 58 -2.91 -14.96 -5.53
N LEU A 59 -3.03 -14.10 -6.54
CA LEU A 59 -4.32 -13.66 -7.08
C LEU A 59 -5.07 -14.82 -7.78
N GLY A 60 -4.36 -15.75 -8.41
CA GLY A 60 -4.93 -16.98 -8.97
C GLY A 60 -5.63 -17.84 -7.91
N ARG A 61 -5.06 -17.93 -6.70
CA ARG A 61 -5.70 -18.59 -5.56
C ARG A 61 -6.99 -17.89 -5.13
N LEU A 62 -6.98 -16.55 -5.13
CA LEU A 62 -8.20 -15.75 -4.87
C LEU A 62 -9.28 -16.08 -5.90
N LYS A 63 -8.93 -16.04 -7.20
CA LYS A 63 -9.87 -16.35 -8.28
C LYS A 63 -10.48 -17.75 -8.12
N THR A 64 -9.65 -18.76 -7.82
CA THR A 64 -10.13 -20.12 -7.57
C THR A 64 -11.08 -20.19 -6.37
N ALA A 65 -10.74 -19.50 -5.27
CA ALA A 65 -11.58 -19.48 -4.07
C ALA A 65 -12.95 -18.83 -4.30
N LEU A 66 -12.98 -17.75 -5.12
CA LEU A 66 -14.22 -17.07 -5.51
C LEU A 66 -15.04 -17.93 -6.46
N ALA A 67 -14.42 -18.49 -7.52
CA ALA A 67 -15.10 -19.33 -8.51
C ALA A 67 -15.75 -20.58 -7.89
N ALA A 68 -15.09 -21.21 -6.91
CA ALA A 68 -15.64 -22.35 -6.17
C ALA A 68 -16.92 -22.01 -5.37
N ARG A 69 -17.29 -20.73 -5.27
CA ARG A 69 -18.46 -20.24 -4.53
C ARG A 69 -19.40 -19.39 -5.40
N ASP A 70 -19.23 -19.43 -6.71
CA ASP A 70 -19.98 -18.61 -7.67
C ASP A 70 -19.91 -17.10 -7.38
N LEU A 71 -18.78 -16.64 -6.82
CA LEU A 71 -18.53 -15.24 -6.49
C LEU A 71 -17.64 -14.60 -7.57
N MET A 72 -17.90 -13.31 -7.82
CA MET A 72 -17.15 -12.52 -8.80
C MET A 72 -16.46 -11.32 -8.13
N LEU A 73 -15.21 -11.07 -8.53
CA LEU A 73 -14.51 -9.85 -8.17
C LEU A 73 -15.01 -8.70 -9.03
N GLN A 74 -15.44 -7.60 -8.41
CA GLN A 74 -15.91 -6.38 -9.06
C GLN A 74 -14.83 -5.29 -9.08
N GLY A 75 -13.96 -5.28 -8.07
CA GLY A 75 -12.88 -4.32 -7.99
C GLY A 75 -11.81 -4.71 -6.98
N ILE A 76 -10.60 -4.21 -7.25
CA ILE A 76 -9.43 -4.41 -6.39
C ILE A 76 -8.73 -3.08 -6.14
N THR A 77 -8.35 -2.83 -4.90
CA THR A 77 -7.56 -1.67 -4.47
C THR A 77 -6.17 -2.13 -4.08
N THR A 78 -5.12 -1.45 -4.54
CA THR A 78 -3.72 -1.70 -4.15
C THR A 78 -3.03 -0.41 -3.74
N ASP A 79 -1.80 -0.50 -3.23
CA ASP A 79 -0.99 0.65 -2.81
C ASP A 79 -0.46 1.51 -3.98
N GLY A 80 -0.56 1.05 -5.21
CA GLY A 80 0.01 1.70 -6.40
C GLY A 80 1.36 1.14 -6.82
N SER A 81 1.83 0.07 -6.17
CA SER A 81 3.03 -0.67 -6.61
C SER A 81 2.88 -1.17 -8.05
N ALA A 82 3.96 -1.10 -8.82
CA ALA A 82 4.02 -1.63 -10.19
C ALA A 82 3.85 -3.15 -10.27
N LEU A 83 3.89 -3.84 -9.13
CA LEU A 83 3.71 -5.29 -9.04
C LEU A 83 2.30 -5.78 -9.36
N TYR A 84 1.26 -4.93 -9.23
CA TYR A 84 -0.14 -5.37 -9.31
C TYR A 84 -0.80 -5.28 -10.69
N PRO A 85 -0.59 -4.24 -11.52
CA PRO A 85 -1.43 -4.02 -12.70
C PRO A 85 -1.42 -5.18 -13.70
N GLU A 86 -0.24 -5.75 -13.98
CA GLU A 86 -0.10 -6.86 -14.93
C GLU A 86 -0.68 -8.17 -14.37
N PRO A 87 -0.35 -8.63 -13.16
CA PRO A 87 -0.97 -9.80 -12.54
C PRO A 87 -2.50 -9.70 -12.41
N ILE A 88 -3.05 -8.53 -12.05
CA ILE A 88 -4.49 -8.32 -11.98
C ILE A 88 -5.12 -8.56 -13.35
N ARG A 89 -4.58 -7.96 -14.42
CA ARG A 89 -5.07 -8.13 -15.77
C ARG A 89 -4.96 -9.59 -16.24
N THR A 90 -3.85 -10.24 -15.95
CA THR A 90 -3.61 -11.64 -16.30
C THR A 90 -4.61 -12.58 -15.64
N VAL A 91 -4.89 -12.37 -14.34
CA VAL A 91 -5.76 -13.28 -13.57
C VAL A 91 -7.23 -12.96 -13.76
N PHE A 92 -7.63 -11.69 -13.67
CA PHE A 92 -9.04 -11.29 -13.64
C PHE A 92 -9.52 -10.61 -14.93
N GLY A 93 -8.62 -10.26 -15.86
CA GLY A 93 -8.98 -9.50 -17.06
C GLY A 93 -9.30 -8.04 -16.72
N GLU A 94 -10.33 -7.50 -17.34
CA GLU A 94 -10.78 -6.12 -17.14
C GLU A 94 -11.63 -6.03 -15.86
N VAL A 95 -10.96 -5.88 -14.72
CA VAL A 95 -11.60 -5.59 -13.43
C VAL A 95 -11.26 -4.17 -12.99
N ALA A 96 -12.16 -3.50 -12.28
CA ALA A 96 -11.90 -2.17 -11.75
C ALA A 96 -10.70 -2.20 -10.80
N HIS A 97 -9.62 -1.48 -11.12
CA HIS A 97 -8.42 -1.37 -10.30
C HIS A 97 -8.26 0.07 -9.81
N GLN A 98 -8.19 0.24 -8.51
CA GLN A 98 -8.03 1.54 -7.83
C GLN A 98 -6.75 1.56 -7.03
N ILE A 99 -6.01 2.67 -7.11
CA ILE A 99 -4.90 2.93 -6.19
C ILE A 99 -5.45 3.45 -4.87
N CYS A 100 -4.93 2.94 -3.76
CA CYS A 100 -5.34 3.32 -2.42
C CYS A 100 -5.05 4.81 -2.14
N THR A 101 -6.08 5.59 -1.89
CA THR A 101 -5.97 7.02 -1.60
C THR A 101 -5.07 7.31 -0.40
N PHE A 102 -5.08 6.43 0.61
CA PHE A 102 -4.21 6.57 1.78
C PHE A 102 -2.72 6.54 1.40
N HIS A 103 -2.30 5.59 0.55
CA HIS A 103 -0.92 5.50 0.09
C HIS A 103 -0.51 6.72 -0.74
N VAL A 104 -1.37 7.18 -1.64
CA VAL A 104 -1.15 8.41 -2.43
C VAL A 104 -0.96 9.62 -1.52
N LEU A 105 -1.83 9.81 -0.52
CA LEU A 105 -1.72 10.90 0.44
C LEU A 105 -0.47 10.80 1.32
N LYS A 106 -0.11 9.59 1.74
CA LYS A 106 1.12 9.32 2.52
C LYS A 106 2.36 9.73 1.74
N GLU A 107 2.48 9.30 0.48
CA GLU A 107 3.62 9.63 -0.38
C GLU A 107 3.69 11.13 -0.67
N LEU A 108 2.57 11.77 -0.99
CA LEU A 108 2.49 13.21 -1.20
C LEU A 108 2.94 13.98 0.05
N THR A 109 2.45 13.59 1.22
CA THR A 109 2.82 14.21 2.50
C THR A 109 4.31 14.05 2.78
N GLN A 110 4.87 12.86 2.58
CA GLN A 110 6.31 12.62 2.74
C GLN A 110 7.14 13.46 1.77
N GLY A 111 6.72 13.59 0.51
CA GLY A 111 7.36 14.44 -0.48
C GLY A 111 7.38 15.91 -0.06
N ILE A 112 6.25 16.44 0.39
CA ILE A 112 6.13 17.82 0.87
C ILE A 112 7.03 18.06 2.10
N LEU A 113 6.99 17.17 3.09
CA LEU A 113 7.81 17.29 4.30
C LEU A 113 9.31 17.25 4.00
N SER A 114 9.71 16.39 3.05
CA SER A 114 11.10 16.30 2.60
C SER A 114 11.55 17.57 1.89
N ALA A 115 10.72 18.15 1.02
CA ALA A 115 10.99 19.41 0.33
C ALA A 115 11.10 20.58 1.32
N VAL A 116 10.20 20.68 2.30
CA VAL A 116 10.25 21.70 3.36
C VAL A 116 11.51 21.54 4.21
N ALA A 117 11.90 20.32 4.58
CA ALA A 117 13.13 20.07 5.33
C ALA A 117 14.38 20.48 4.53
N ALA A 118 14.42 20.16 3.24
CA ALA A 118 15.53 20.57 2.36
C ALA A 118 15.64 22.10 2.26
N GLU A 119 14.53 22.79 2.06
CA GLU A 119 14.51 24.25 1.97
C GLU A 119 14.90 24.92 3.31
N ARG A 120 14.41 24.42 4.44
CA ARG A 120 14.83 24.87 5.77
C ARG A 120 16.34 24.73 5.95
N ASN A 121 16.92 23.59 5.55
CA ASN A 121 18.35 23.33 5.64
C ASN A 121 19.16 24.25 4.70
N ARG A 122 18.63 24.55 3.50
CA ARG A 122 19.22 25.50 2.56
C ARG A 122 19.26 26.91 3.14
N LEU A 123 18.15 27.37 3.71
CA LEU A 123 18.05 28.68 4.34
C LEU A 123 18.96 28.79 5.57
N ALA A 124 19.03 27.77 6.41
CA ALA A 124 19.91 27.76 7.58
C ALA A 124 21.40 27.88 7.22
N LYS A 125 21.80 27.39 6.03
CA LYS A 125 23.17 27.51 5.50
C LYS A 125 23.42 28.86 4.80
N SER A 126 22.38 29.63 4.52
CA SER A 126 22.53 30.92 3.84
C SER A 126 23.09 31.97 4.78
N LYS A 127 23.98 32.84 4.27
CA LYS A 127 24.57 33.97 5.06
C LYS A 127 23.52 34.95 5.66
N VAL A 128 22.32 34.98 5.06
CA VAL A 128 21.22 35.84 5.52
C VAL A 128 20.72 35.43 6.91
N VAL A 129 20.58 34.13 7.17
CA VAL A 129 20.17 33.60 8.48
C VAL A 129 21.24 33.90 9.54
N SER A 130 22.53 33.73 9.20
CA SER A 130 23.62 34.04 10.12
C SER A 130 23.69 35.53 10.49
N GLN A 131 23.30 36.43 9.59
CA GLN A 131 23.19 37.87 9.89
C GLN A 131 22.02 38.18 10.83
N PHE A 132 20.86 37.54 10.65
CA PHE A 132 19.71 37.72 11.56
C PHE A 132 19.99 37.17 12.95
N GLU A 133 20.65 36.05 13.10
CA GLU A 133 21.05 35.51 14.40
C GLU A 133 22.09 36.43 15.09
N PHE A 134 23.02 37.00 14.34
CA PHE A 134 23.96 37.99 14.85
C PHE A 134 23.26 39.24 15.39
N PHE A 135 22.32 39.80 14.62
CA PHE A 135 21.49 40.93 15.07
C PHE A 135 20.64 40.58 16.28
N TYR A 136 19.99 39.43 16.31
CA TYR A 136 19.15 38.98 17.41
C TYR A 136 19.95 38.81 18.73
N ARG A 137 21.16 38.28 18.66
CA ARG A 137 22.07 38.19 19.81
C ARG A 137 22.51 39.56 20.33
N LEU A 138 22.80 40.52 19.44
CA LEU A 138 23.16 41.90 19.79
C LEU A 138 22.04 42.62 20.55
N PHE A 139 20.78 42.40 20.22
CA PHE A 139 19.63 43.04 20.88
C PHE A 139 19.19 42.35 22.18
N ARG A 140 19.61 41.10 22.42
CA ARG A 140 19.24 40.34 23.63
C ARG A 140 20.24 40.51 24.80
N SER A 141 21.34 41.18 24.58
CA SER A 141 22.41 41.40 25.60
C SER A 141 22.36 42.77 26.26
N LYS A 142 21.18 43.41 26.30
CA LYS A 142 20.94 44.63 27.08
C LYS A 142 19.87 44.44 28.14
#